data_24a63d42e8d98feaa378a2ea63de7b21
#
_entry.id   24a63d42e8d98feaa378a2ea63de7b21
#
_cell.length_a   1.000
_cell.length_b   1.000
_cell.length_c   1.000
_cell.angle_alpha   90.00
_cell.angle_beta   90.00
_cell.angle_gamma   90.00
#
_symmetry.space_group_name_H-M   'P 1'
#
loop_
_entity.id
_entity.type
_entity.pdbx_description
1 polymer ?
#
loop_
_entity_poly.entity_id
_entity_poly.type
_entity_poly.pdbx_seq_one_letter_code
_entity_poly.pdbx_strand_id
1 'polypeptide(L)'
;MGGFSGKGLGPLVKVDGKMNRFDYIQILEKHLLPLIKEEFNCRGYWFQDDNAPVHTAKDVKKWILMNKIKVLPDWPSQSPDLNPIEHLWSELERRIRSKPQAITNIAELETALQEEWGKISQSQVMALIESMPRRIEAVISSNGWPTKY
;
A
#
# COMPACT_ATOMS: atom_id res chain seq x y z
N MET A 1 4.57 6.76 0.93
CA MET A 1 4.39 5.30 0.70
C MET A 1 3.81 4.66 1.95
N GLY A 2 2.91 3.71 1.81
CA GLY A 2 2.27 3.03 2.94
C GLY A 2 1.74 1.66 2.54
N GLY A 3 1.29 0.89 3.52
CA GLY A 3 0.70 -0.42 3.30
C GLY A 3 -0.23 -0.81 4.45
N PHE A 4 -0.97 -1.87 4.27
CA PHE A 4 -1.83 -2.43 5.30
C PHE A 4 -2.01 -3.95 5.12
N SER A 5 -2.52 -4.59 6.14
CA SER A 5 -2.82 -6.01 6.15
C SER A 5 -4.07 -6.29 6.98
N GLY A 6 -4.51 -7.54 7.07
CA GLY A 6 -5.55 -7.96 8.00
C GLY A 6 -5.22 -7.74 9.48
N LYS A 7 -3.97 -7.44 9.80
CA LYS A 7 -3.52 -7.09 11.16
C LYS A 7 -3.64 -5.60 11.47
N GLY A 8 -3.69 -4.76 10.43
CA GLY A 8 -3.84 -3.32 10.56
C GLY A 8 -3.04 -2.54 9.53
N LEU A 9 -2.89 -1.25 9.81
CA LEU A 9 -2.08 -0.35 9.02
C LEU A 9 -0.59 -0.61 9.26
N GLY A 10 0.16 -0.62 8.18
CA GLY A 10 1.61 -0.45 8.24
C GLY A 10 2.01 1.02 8.40
N PRO A 11 3.29 1.30 8.50
CA PRO A 11 3.79 2.66 8.59
C PRO A 11 3.50 3.46 7.32
N LEU A 12 3.23 4.74 7.49
CA LEU A 12 3.24 5.71 6.40
C LEU A 12 4.66 6.31 6.31
N VAL A 13 5.34 6.04 5.20
CA VAL A 13 6.74 6.44 5.00
C VAL A 13 6.81 7.59 4.01
N LYS A 14 7.44 8.68 4.44
CA LYS A 14 7.79 9.79 3.55
C LYS A 14 8.90 9.35 2.60
N VAL A 15 8.77 9.75 1.36
CA VAL A 15 9.79 9.57 0.33
C VAL A 15 10.22 10.96 -0.13
N ASP A 16 11.50 11.27 0.00
CA ASP A 16 12.04 12.56 -0.43
C ASP A 16 12.41 12.49 -1.91
N GLY A 17 11.79 13.35 -2.71
CA GLY A 17 12.03 13.42 -4.15
C GLY A 17 11.55 12.18 -4.92
N LYS A 18 12.32 11.75 -5.91
CA LYS A 18 11.99 10.60 -6.76
C LYS A 18 12.63 9.33 -6.20
N MET A 19 11.79 8.41 -5.74
CA MET A 19 12.22 7.11 -5.24
C MET A 19 12.93 6.29 -6.33
N ASN A 20 14.09 5.74 -6.01
CA ASN A 20 14.79 4.77 -6.81
C ASN A 20 14.69 3.36 -6.21
N ARG A 21 15.22 2.36 -6.93
CA ARG A 21 15.17 0.95 -6.51
C ARG A 21 15.87 0.66 -5.17
N PHE A 22 16.92 1.41 -4.84
CA PHE A 22 17.65 1.22 -3.58
C PHE A 22 16.90 1.84 -2.41
N ASP A 23 16.28 3.01 -2.61
CA ASP A 23 15.41 3.63 -1.62
C ASP A 23 14.24 2.68 -1.29
N TYR A 24 13.67 2.06 -2.33
CA TYR A 24 12.59 1.08 -2.14
C TYR A 24 13.05 -0.13 -1.34
N ILE A 25 14.21 -0.71 -1.65
CA ILE A 25 14.79 -1.81 -0.87
C ILE A 25 14.98 -1.42 0.59
N GLN A 26 15.51 -0.23 0.88
CA GLN A 26 15.66 0.25 2.26
C GLN A 26 14.32 0.37 3.00
N ILE A 27 13.27 0.83 2.32
CA ILE A 27 11.92 0.91 2.90
C ILE A 27 11.41 -0.51 3.21
N LEU A 28 11.55 -1.45 2.29
CA LEU A 28 11.15 -2.84 2.52
C LEU A 28 11.93 -3.49 3.67
N GLU A 29 13.23 -3.24 3.76
CA GLU A 29 14.09 -3.77 4.80
C GLU A 29 13.73 -3.22 6.18
N LYS A 30 13.50 -1.91 6.24
CA LYS A 30 13.19 -1.22 7.50
C LYS A 30 11.77 -1.48 8.01
N HIS A 31 10.81 -1.69 7.11
CA HIS A 31 9.39 -1.71 7.46
C HIS A 31 8.69 -3.03 7.15
N LEU A 32 8.93 -3.62 5.98
CA LEU A 32 8.23 -4.85 5.59
C LEU A 32 8.81 -6.09 6.29
N LEU A 33 10.12 -6.22 6.36
CA LEU A 33 10.75 -7.39 7.00
C LEU A 33 10.40 -7.54 8.48
N PRO A 34 10.47 -6.48 9.31
CA PRO A 34 10.03 -6.58 10.71
C PRO A 34 8.55 -6.98 10.80
N LEU A 35 7.68 -6.34 10.04
CA LEU A 35 6.24 -6.63 10.03
C LEU A 35 5.96 -8.11 9.69
N ILE A 36 6.63 -8.65 8.65
CA ILE A 36 6.49 -10.06 8.29
C ILE A 36 6.93 -10.99 9.43
N LYS A 37 8.01 -10.65 10.14
CA LYS A 37 8.52 -11.45 11.25
C LYS A 37 7.63 -11.38 12.47
N GLU A 38 7.23 -10.20 12.85
CA GLU A 38 6.52 -9.92 14.12
C GLU A 38 5.05 -10.29 14.04
N GLU A 39 4.36 -9.92 12.95
CA GLU A 39 2.92 -10.12 12.86
C GLU A 39 2.53 -11.43 12.19
N PHE A 40 3.34 -11.93 11.26
CA PHE A 40 3.02 -13.12 10.49
C PHE A 40 3.92 -14.32 10.81
N ASN A 41 4.92 -14.15 11.67
CA ASN A 41 5.90 -15.21 11.95
C ASN A 41 6.41 -15.90 10.65
N CYS A 42 6.64 -15.10 9.62
CA CYS A 42 7.03 -15.50 8.27
C CYS A 42 6.07 -16.49 7.58
N ARG A 43 4.80 -16.58 8.00
CA ARG A 43 3.80 -17.50 7.47
C ARG A 43 2.46 -16.84 7.23
N GLY A 44 1.65 -17.44 6.35
CA GLY A 44 0.25 -17.04 6.17
C GLY A 44 0.04 -15.64 5.59
N TYR A 45 0.99 -15.14 4.80
CA TYR A 45 0.89 -13.84 4.12
C TYR A 45 1.28 -13.95 2.64
N TRP A 46 0.77 -12.99 1.89
CA TRP A 46 1.24 -12.65 0.56
C TRP A 46 1.52 -11.16 0.53
N PHE A 47 2.67 -10.79 0.00
CA PHE A 47 3.00 -9.38 -0.26
C PHE A 47 2.46 -9.01 -1.64
N GLN A 48 1.53 -8.06 -1.67
CA GLN A 48 1.02 -7.50 -2.91
C GLN A 48 1.79 -6.23 -3.24
N ASP A 49 2.30 -6.15 -4.46
CA ASP A 49 2.95 -4.99 -5.03
C ASP A 49 2.21 -4.56 -6.30
N ASP A 50 2.27 -3.29 -6.66
CA ASP A 50 1.57 -2.70 -7.83
C ASP A 50 2.32 -2.88 -9.15
N ASN A 51 3.48 -3.55 -9.12
CA ASN A 51 4.36 -3.72 -10.27
C ASN A 51 4.91 -2.41 -10.88
N ALA A 52 5.00 -1.32 -10.11
CA ALA A 52 5.66 -0.12 -10.58
C ALA A 52 7.11 -0.41 -11.05
N PRO A 53 7.66 0.35 -12.02
CA PRO A 53 8.99 0.07 -12.59
C PRO A 53 10.11 -0.02 -11.55
N VAL A 54 10.03 0.78 -10.48
CA VAL A 54 10.98 0.74 -9.35
C VAL A 54 10.87 -0.59 -8.62
N HIS A 55 9.65 -1.07 -8.39
CA HIS A 55 9.35 -2.29 -7.64
C HIS A 55 9.75 -3.56 -8.41
N THR A 56 9.66 -3.53 -9.74
CA THR A 56 10.02 -4.66 -10.61
C THR A 56 11.48 -4.67 -11.05
N ALA A 57 12.30 -3.74 -10.57
CA ALA A 57 13.71 -3.66 -10.89
C ALA A 57 14.47 -4.95 -10.49
N LYS A 58 15.49 -5.32 -11.26
CA LYS A 58 16.27 -6.57 -11.05
C LYS A 58 16.82 -6.68 -9.62
N ASP A 59 17.32 -5.59 -9.07
CA ASP A 59 17.90 -5.56 -7.73
C ASP A 59 16.83 -5.81 -6.66
N VAL A 60 15.63 -5.23 -6.83
CA VAL A 60 14.48 -5.44 -5.93
C VAL A 60 14.04 -6.91 -5.98
N LYS A 61 13.86 -7.48 -7.17
CA LYS A 61 13.49 -8.90 -7.33
C LYS A 61 14.51 -9.83 -6.69
N LYS A 62 15.81 -9.53 -6.87
CA LYS A 62 16.89 -10.28 -6.23
C LYS A 62 16.79 -10.18 -4.70
N TRP A 63 16.59 -8.98 -4.17
CA TRP A 63 16.46 -8.76 -2.73
C TRP A 63 15.24 -9.49 -2.14
N ILE A 64 14.08 -9.43 -2.81
CA ILE A 64 12.86 -10.16 -2.43
C ILE A 64 13.11 -11.66 -2.36
N LEU A 65 13.78 -12.23 -3.37
CA LEU A 65 14.11 -13.64 -3.42
C LEU A 65 15.05 -14.04 -2.27
N MET A 66 16.10 -13.25 -2.03
CA MET A 66 17.08 -13.50 -0.96
C MET A 66 16.43 -13.48 0.43
N ASN A 67 15.46 -12.60 0.64
CA ASN A 67 14.70 -12.48 1.88
C ASN A 67 13.49 -13.44 1.96
N LYS A 68 13.28 -14.29 0.94
CA LYS A 68 12.19 -15.29 0.88
C LYS A 68 10.81 -14.67 1.06
N ILE A 69 10.61 -13.44 0.56
CA ILE A 69 9.32 -12.76 0.62
C ILE A 69 8.37 -13.40 -0.39
N LYS A 70 7.19 -13.78 0.08
CA LYS A 70 6.14 -14.36 -0.76
C LYS A 70 5.35 -13.24 -1.44
N VAL A 71 5.67 -12.97 -2.69
CA VAL A 71 4.94 -12.01 -3.51
C VAL A 71 3.75 -12.68 -4.16
N LEU A 72 2.60 -12.00 -4.16
CA LEU A 72 1.40 -12.48 -4.85
C LEU A 72 1.71 -12.62 -6.36
N PRO A 73 1.61 -13.83 -6.93
CA PRO A 73 1.95 -14.05 -8.33
C PRO A 73 0.93 -13.43 -9.27
N ASP A 74 1.36 -13.16 -10.50
CA ASP A 74 0.49 -12.76 -11.62
C ASP A 74 -0.42 -11.55 -11.36
N TRP A 75 0.02 -10.66 -10.44
CA TRP A 75 -0.73 -9.45 -10.18
C TRP A 75 -0.73 -8.55 -11.42
N PRO A 76 -1.91 -8.14 -11.92
CA PRO A 76 -1.98 -7.30 -13.11
C PRO A 76 -1.44 -5.92 -12.83
N SER A 77 -0.57 -5.42 -13.71
CA SER A 77 -0.07 -4.05 -13.65
C SER A 77 -1.20 -3.06 -13.94
N GLN A 78 -1.12 -1.85 -13.36
CA GLN A 78 -2.08 -0.77 -13.60
C GLN A 78 -3.54 -1.15 -13.30
N SER A 79 -3.74 -1.86 -12.18
CA SER A 79 -5.08 -2.29 -11.74
C SER A 79 -5.46 -1.65 -10.41
N PRO A 80 -5.72 -0.32 -10.39
CA PRO A 80 -6.11 0.38 -9.17
C PRO A 80 -7.40 -0.17 -8.57
N ASP A 81 -8.32 -0.65 -9.39
CA ASP A 81 -9.59 -1.27 -8.99
C ASP A 81 -9.40 -2.49 -8.07
N LEU A 82 -8.33 -3.25 -8.32
CA LEU A 82 -7.94 -4.41 -7.51
C LEU A 82 -7.03 -4.03 -6.34
N ASN A 83 -6.50 -2.81 -6.31
CA ASN A 83 -5.59 -2.38 -5.27
C ASN A 83 -6.33 -1.58 -4.19
N PRO A 84 -6.72 -2.20 -3.05
CA PRO A 84 -7.56 -1.52 -2.07
C PRO A 84 -6.88 -0.36 -1.35
N ILE A 85 -5.55 -0.22 -1.45
CA ILE A 85 -4.85 0.92 -0.85
C ILE A 85 -5.21 2.24 -1.55
N GLU A 86 -5.65 2.22 -2.80
CA GLU A 86 -6.07 3.41 -3.53
C GLU A 86 -7.28 4.08 -2.86
N HIS A 87 -8.14 3.28 -2.23
CA HIS A 87 -9.23 3.79 -1.40
C HIS A 87 -8.72 4.50 -0.13
N LEU A 88 -7.65 4.00 0.47
CA LEU A 88 -7.06 4.66 1.63
C LEU A 88 -6.38 5.97 1.22
N TRP A 89 -5.74 6.02 0.07
CA TRP A 89 -5.17 7.26 -0.46
C TRP A 89 -6.25 8.31 -0.74
N SER A 90 -7.33 7.92 -1.40
CA SER A 90 -8.47 8.81 -1.68
C SER A 90 -9.14 9.32 -0.40
N GLU A 91 -9.33 8.45 0.59
CA GLU A 91 -9.89 8.83 1.88
C GLU A 91 -8.95 9.79 2.64
N LEU A 92 -7.66 9.52 2.62
CA LEU A 92 -6.64 10.35 3.24
C LEU A 92 -6.60 11.74 2.60
N GLU A 93 -6.62 11.80 1.27
CA GLU A 93 -6.70 13.06 0.52
C GLU A 93 -7.96 13.85 0.89
N ARG A 94 -9.12 13.20 0.93
CA ARG A 94 -10.40 13.82 1.33
C ARG A 94 -10.33 14.41 2.73
N ARG A 95 -9.75 13.68 3.70
CA ARG A 95 -9.58 14.16 5.08
C ARG A 95 -8.66 15.36 5.15
N ILE A 96 -7.53 15.32 4.44
CA ILE A 96 -6.58 16.43 4.38
C ILE A 96 -7.24 17.68 3.79
N ARG A 97 -7.96 17.54 2.67
CA ARG A 97 -8.66 18.66 2.02
C ARG A 97 -9.81 19.24 2.86
N SER A 98 -10.40 18.45 3.74
CA SER A 98 -11.50 18.89 4.63
C SER A 98 -11.02 19.56 5.91
N LYS A 99 -9.71 19.63 6.16
CA LYS A 99 -9.19 20.33 7.35
C LYS A 99 -9.48 21.84 7.25
N PRO A 100 -10.00 22.42 8.34
CA PRO A 100 -10.35 23.86 8.34
C PRO A 100 -9.12 24.78 8.25
N GLN A 101 -7.96 24.27 8.64
CA GLN A 101 -6.71 25.00 8.60
C GLN A 101 -6.00 24.71 7.28
N ALA A 102 -5.62 25.77 6.57
CA ALA A 102 -4.83 25.63 5.35
C ALA A 102 -3.44 25.04 5.66
N ILE A 103 -3.06 24.01 4.94
CA ILE A 103 -1.71 23.44 5.00
C ILE A 103 -0.83 24.29 4.08
N THR A 104 0.20 24.91 4.63
CA THR A 104 1.01 25.91 3.92
C THR A 104 2.40 25.39 3.53
N ASN A 105 2.85 24.32 4.15
CA ASN A 105 4.18 23.75 3.89
C ASN A 105 4.22 22.21 4.01
N ILE A 106 5.33 21.63 3.54
CA ILE A 106 5.51 20.17 3.50
C ILE A 106 5.51 19.55 4.90
N ALA A 107 6.06 20.21 5.90
CA ALA A 107 6.13 19.67 7.26
C ALA A 107 4.73 19.58 7.90
N GLU A 108 3.89 20.59 7.69
CA GLU A 108 2.48 20.56 8.11
C GLU A 108 1.71 19.46 7.39
N LEU A 109 1.95 19.27 6.08
CA LEU A 109 1.32 18.21 5.31
C LEU A 109 1.74 16.83 5.84
N GLU A 110 3.02 16.63 6.11
CA GLU A 110 3.54 15.38 6.67
C GLU A 110 2.89 15.05 8.01
N THR A 111 2.84 16.03 8.91
CA THR A 111 2.19 15.86 10.22
C THR A 111 0.72 15.49 10.06
N ALA A 112 0.00 16.24 9.22
CA ALA A 112 -1.41 16.00 8.97
C ALA A 112 -1.67 14.62 8.35
N LEU A 113 -0.82 14.17 7.43
CA LEU A 113 -0.91 12.84 6.82
C LEU A 113 -0.70 11.73 7.86
N GLN A 114 0.31 11.85 8.73
CA GLN A 114 0.56 10.89 9.81
C GLN A 114 -0.62 10.80 10.79
N GLU A 115 -1.17 11.95 11.19
CA GLU A 115 -2.33 12.01 12.06
C GLU A 115 -3.55 11.32 11.44
N GLU A 116 -3.89 11.67 10.19
CA GLU A 116 -5.06 11.11 9.52
C GLU A 116 -4.90 9.62 9.18
N TRP A 117 -3.67 9.19 8.84
CA TRP A 117 -3.35 7.78 8.65
C TRP A 117 -3.63 6.99 9.94
N GLY A 118 -3.14 7.47 11.08
CA GLY A 118 -3.37 6.83 12.38
C GLY A 118 -4.85 6.77 12.82
N LYS A 119 -5.72 7.59 12.23
CA LYS A 119 -7.17 7.58 12.52
C LYS A 119 -7.96 6.58 11.69
N ILE A 120 -7.34 5.93 10.71
CA ILE A 120 -8.00 4.87 9.93
C ILE A 120 -8.19 3.65 10.84
N SER A 121 -9.43 3.27 11.04
CA SER A 121 -9.75 2.18 11.96
C SER A 121 -9.47 0.80 11.35
N GLN A 122 -9.24 -0.19 12.22
CA GLN A 122 -9.11 -1.59 11.82
C GLN A 122 -10.35 -2.08 11.05
N SER A 123 -11.55 -1.62 11.40
CA SER A 123 -12.77 -1.98 10.68
C SER A 123 -12.81 -1.45 9.26
N GLN A 124 -12.27 -0.26 9.01
CA GLN A 124 -12.13 0.28 7.64
C GLN A 124 -11.14 -0.56 6.81
N VAL A 125 -10.02 -0.94 7.39
CA VAL A 125 -9.03 -1.82 6.75
C VAL A 125 -9.65 -3.17 6.41
N MET A 126 -10.35 -3.79 7.35
CA MET A 126 -11.01 -5.08 7.13
C MET A 126 -12.09 -5.00 6.04
N ALA A 127 -12.91 -3.96 6.04
CA ALA A 127 -13.92 -3.76 5.01
C ALA A 127 -13.32 -3.66 3.59
N LEU A 128 -12.12 -3.07 3.45
CA LEU A 128 -11.39 -3.03 2.19
C LEU A 128 -10.91 -4.42 1.76
N ILE A 129 -10.34 -5.19 2.69
CA ILE A 129 -9.91 -6.57 2.42
C ILE A 129 -11.09 -7.44 2.02
N GLU A 130 -12.20 -7.36 2.75
CA GLU A 130 -13.44 -8.10 2.49
C GLU A 130 -14.13 -7.66 1.19
N SER A 131 -13.76 -6.50 0.64
CA SER A 131 -14.26 -6.05 -0.66
C SER A 131 -13.61 -6.79 -1.84
N MET A 132 -12.46 -7.46 -1.65
CA MET A 132 -11.68 -8.04 -2.74
C MET A 132 -12.46 -9.02 -3.64
N PRO A 133 -13.28 -9.95 -3.13
CA PRO A 133 -14.07 -10.81 -4.01
C PRO A 133 -14.98 -10.00 -4.94
N ARG A 134 -15.66 -8.98 -4.43
CA ARG A 134 -16.55 -8.11 -5.23
C ARG A 134 -15.79 -7.26 -6.25
N ARG A 135 -14.56 -6.85 -5.93
CA ARG A 135 -13.67 -6.13 -6.88
C ARG A 135 -13.28 -7.03 -8.03
N ILE A 136 -12.86 -8.26 -7.73
CA ILE A 136 -12.50 -9.26 -8.73
C ILE A 136 -13.69 -9.57 -9.65
N GLU A 137 -14.87 -9.80 -9.08
CA GLU A 137 -16.09 -10.01 -9.87
C GLU A 137 -16.42 -8.81 -10.78
N ALA A 138 -16.25 -7.59 -10.29
CA ALA A 138 -16.50 -6.38 -11.09
C ALA A 138 -15.52 -6.28 -12.28
N VAL A 139 -14.22 -6.56 -12.07
CA VAL A 139 -13.22 -6.55 -13.13
C VAL A 139 -13.49 -7.64 -14.17
N ILE A 140 -13.85 -8.85 -13.73
CA ILE A 140 -14.22 -9.94 -14.63
C ILE A 140 -15.46 -9.56 -15.45
N SER A 141 -16.50 -9.04 -14.81
CA SER A 141 -17.75 -8.65 -15.44
C SER A 141 -17.58 -7.50 -16.44
N SER A 142 -16.60 -6.62 -16.19
CA SER A 142 -16.27 -5.51 -17.10
C SER A 142 -15.27 -5.90 -18.19
N ASN A 143 -14.88 -7.19 -18.29
CA ASN A 143 -13.83 -7.66 -19.20
C ASN A 143 -12.52 -6.87 -19.11
N GLY A 144 -12.13 -6.47 -17.91
CA GLY A 144 -10.91 -5.70 -17.64
C GLY A 144 -11.05 -4.19 -17.86
N TRP A 145 -12.23 -3.69 -18.20
CA TRP A 145 -12.49 -2.25 -18.25
C TRP A 145 -12.58 -1.65 -16.83
N PRO A 146 -12.33 -0.33 -16.69
CA PRO A 146 -12.44 0.34 -15.40
C PRO A 146 -13.76 0.06 -14.69
N THR A 147 -13.71 -0.16 -13.40
CA THR A 147 -14.87 -0.44 -12.57
C THR A 147 -15.22 0.75 -11.66
N LYS A 148 -16.16 0.57 -10.76
CA LYS A 148 -16.54 1.59 -9.76
C LYS A 148 -15.57 1.70 -8.58
N TYR A 149 -14.55 0.86 -8.54
CA TYR A 149 -13.59 0.78 -7.43
C TYR A 149 -12.32 1.60 -7.69
#